data_9b01891dbaba90836915fd0c53ee9ea7
#
_entry.id   9b01891dbaba90836915fd0c53ee9ea7
#
_cell.length_a   1.000
_cell.length_b   1.000
_cell.length_c   1.000
_cell.angle_alpha   90.00
_cell.angle_beta   90.00
_cell.angle_gamma   90.00
#
_symmetry.space_group_name_H-M   'P 1'
#
loop_
_entity.id
_entity.type
_entity.pdbx_description
1 polymer ?
#
loop_
_entity_poly.entity_id
_entity_poly.type
_entity_poly.pdbx_seq_one_letter_code
_entity_poly.pdbx_strand_id
1 'polypeptide(L)'
;MLRGEGEVRGKDFRKTVQIATIGENSEGVLVGLRHAPANKLVLVCYERDREIAKRVSEKVSETLKIDVAVYDTIAPQHSYKTIMQIFSSIIEKNRNKYDDFLLNVSSGDKMICIAAAVTSFILGFKAFYCKGDVCVMLPPIKLCYTETISDVKLGILRALDNAGGEVDSLEGLSELTRYGKPLLSYHVHGSEDARGLVDLGLAETTRHSRGKTKVMITALGKMLLVEKTDVQLRSHGAT
;
A
#
# COMPACT_ATOMS: atom_id res chain seq x y z
N MET A 1 25.77 -30.53 -36.78
CA MET A 1 26.00 -29.91 -35.45
C MET A 1 24.91 -28.89 -35.20
N LEU A 2 23.83 -29.30 -34.56
CA LEU A 2 22.71 -28.45 -34.15
C LEU A 2 23.11 -27.79 -32.83
N ARG A 3 23.14 -26.46 -32.83
CA ARG A 3 23.42 -25.66 -31.62
C ARG A 3 22.22 -25.72 -30.70
N GLY A 4 22.51 -25.95 -29.41
CA GLY A 4 21.56 -26.19 -28.37
C GLY A 4 20.49 -25.13 -28.22
N GLU A 5 19.29 -25.62 -28.05
CA GLU A 5 18.14 -24.88 -27.56
C GLU A 5 18.48 -24.38 -26.16
N GLY A 6 18.55 -23.05 -26.00
CA GLY A 6 18.75 -22.43 -24.70
C GLY A 6 17.55 -22.70 -23.83
N GLU A 7 17.73 -23.48 -22.79
CA GLU A 7 16.75 -23.70 -21.72
C GLU A 7 16.40 -22.35 -21.11
N VAL A 8 15.18 -21.86 -21.35
CA VAL A 8 14.66 -20.63 -20.73
C VAL A 8 14.54 -20.92 -19.23
N ARG A 9 15.53 -20.49 -18.46
CA ARG A 9 15.48 -20.61 -17.00
C ARG A 9 14.37 -19.72 -16.47
N GLY A 10 13.46 -20.26 -15.67
CA GLY A 10 12.26 -19.61 -15.14
C GLY A 10 12.50 -18.39 -14.23
N LYS A 11 13.68 -17.75 -14.28
CA LYS A 11 14.03 -16.50 -13.64
C LYS A 11 13.69 -15.24 -14.45
N ASP A 12 13.32 -15.38 -15.73
CA ASP A 12 13.12 -14.24 -16.62
C ASP A 12 11.71 -13.66 -16.63
N PHE A 13 10.75 -14.31 -15.94
CA PHE A 13 9.37 -13.82 -15.89
C PHE A 13 9.06 -13.18 -14.54
N ARG A 14 8.76 -11.88 -14.57
CA ARG A 14 8.29 -11.15 -13.37
C ARG A 14 7.00 -11.74 -12.88
N LYS A 15 6.95 -12.04 -11.58
CA LYS A 15 5.76 -12.55 -10.91
C LYS A 15 4.89 -11.40 -10.46
N THR A 16 3.66 -11.36 -10.92
CA THR A 16 2.70 -10.28 -10.65
C THR A 16 1.60 -10.75 -9.71
N VAL A 17 1.28 -9.93 -8.72
CA VAL A 17 0.03 -10.02 -7.95
C VAL A 17 -0.95 -9.01 -8.49
N GLN A 18 -2.14 -9.46 -8.89
CA GLN A 18 -3.27 -8.57 -9.12
C GLN A 18 -4.11 -8.48 -7.84
N ILE A 19 -4.29 -7.30 -7.30
CA ILE A 19 -5.20 -7.03 -6.19
C ILE A 19 -6.45 -6.41 -6.79
N ALA A 20 -7.59 -7.08 -6.68
CA ALA A 20 -8.83 -6.62 -7.27
C ALA A 20 -9.87 -6.32 -6.19
N THR A 21 -10.50 -5.17 -6.28
CA THR A 21 -11.73 -4.88 -5.54
C THR A 21 -12.88 -5.66 -6.15
N ILE A 22 -13.79 -6.16 -5.32
CA ILE A 22 -14.95 -6.93 -5.80
C ILE A 22 -16.23 -6.54 -5.05
N GLY A 23 -17.35 -6.53 -5.76
CA GLY A 23 -18.69 -6.27 -5.28
C GLY A 23 -19.71 -7.01 -6.16
N GLU A 24 -20.93 -6.50 -6.26
CA GLU A 24 -22.03 -7.15 -6.99
C GLU A 24 -21.67 -7.56 -8.43
N ASN A 25 -20.95 -6.67 -9.15
CA ASN A 25 -20.46 -6.96 -10.50
C ASN A 25 -19.01 -7.42 -10.47
N SER A 26 -18.78 -8.68 -10.76
CA SER A 26 -17.45 -9.31 -10.80
C SER A 26 -16.81 -9.34 -12.19
N GLU A 27 -17.50 -8.89 -13.25
CA GLU A 27 -17.04 -8.98 -14.64
C GLU A 27 -15.70 -8.26 -14.84
N GLY A 28 -15.55 -7.05 -14.26
CA GLY A 28 -14.33 -6.27 -14.37
C GLY A 28 -13.08 -6.95 -13.80
N VAL A 29 -13.23 -7.89 -12.85
CA VAL A 29 -12.13 -8.70 -12.34
C VAL A 29 -11.66 -9.70 -13.38
N LEU A 30 -12.60 -10.40 -14.03
CA LEU A 30 -12.30 -11.41 -15.06
C LEU A 30 -11.72 -10.77 -16.33
N VAL A 31 -12.30 -9.63 -16.73
CA VAL A 31 -11.76 -8.84 -17.86
C VAL A 31 -10.35 -8.37 -17.54
N GLY A 32 -10.13 -7.86 -16.32
CA GLY A 32 -8.82 -7.42 -15.87
C GLY A 32 -7.75 -8.51 -15.92
N LEU A 33 -8.08 -9.75 -15.55
CA LEU A 33 -7.16 -10.89 -15.66
C LEU A 33 -6.84 -11.27 -17.11
N ARG A 34 -7.77 -11.07 -18.03
CA ARG A 34 -7.52 -11.31 -19.48
C ARG A 34 -6.55 -10.27 -20.07
N HIS A 35 -6.69 -9.01 -19.67
CA HIS A 35 -5.84 -7.90 -20.16
C HIS A 35 -4.50 -7.79 -19.43
N ALA A 36 -4.47 -8.15 -18.16
CA ALA A 36 -3.30 -8.08 -17.30
C ALA A 36 -3.16 -9.39 -16.49
N PRO A 37 -2.63 -10.44 -17.09
CA PRO A 37 -2.43 -11.73 -16.42
C PRO A 37 -1.58 -11.59 -15.14
N ALA A 38 -1.90 -12.39 -14.15
CA ALA A 38 -1.21 -12.40 -12.87
C ALA A 38 -0.92 -13.83 -12.40
N ASN A 39 0.11 -14.00 -11.59
CA ASN A 39 0.47 -15.26 -10.96
C ASN A 39 -0.33 -15.53 -9.69
N LYS A 40 -0.88 -14.46 -9.11
CA LYS A 40 -1.75 -14.50 -7.93
C LYS A 40 -2.83 -13.43 -8.05
N LEU A 41 -4.05 -13.79 -7.67
CA LEU A 41 -5.16 -12.86 -7.50
C LEU A 41 -5.48 -12.71 -6.01
N VAL A 42 -5.64 -11.47 -5.58
CA VAL A 42 -6.13 -11.14 -4.24
C VAL A 42 -7.43 -10.37 -4.39
N LEU A 43 -8.54 -10.91 -3.91
CA LEU A 43 -9.85 -10.26 -3.92
C LEU A 43 -10.07 -9.51 -2.61
N VAL A 44 -10.48 -8.25 -2.69
CA VAL A 44 -10.78 -7.41 -1.52
C VAL A 44 -12.23 -6.95 -1.62
N CYS A 45 -13.04 -7.30 -0.62
CA CYS A 45 -14.48 -7.02 -0.61
C CYS A 45 -15.00 -6.63 0.77
N TYR A 46 -16.20 -6.10 0.81
CA TYR A 46 -16.98 -6.07 2.05
C TYR A 46 -17.45 -7.47 2.43
N GLU A 47 -17.71 -7.68 3.71
CA GLU A 47 -18.22 -8.94 4.23
C GLU A 47 -19.50 -9.40 3.50
N ARG A 48 -20.41 -8.47 3.17
CA ARG A 48 -21.63 -8.73 2.41
C ARG A 48 -21.39 -9.31 1.01
N ASP A 49 -20.25 -9.03 0.40
CA ASP A 49 -19.89 -9.44 -0.95
C ASP A 49 -19.01 -10.72 -0.98
N ARG A 50 -18.77 -11.33 0.21
CA ARG A 50 -17.89 -12.49 0.40
C ARG A 50 -18.28 -13.68 -0.48
N GLU A 51 -19.56 -13.97 -0.60
CA GLU A 51 -20.03 -15.12 -1.39
C GLU A 51 -19.79 -14.90 -2.90
N ILE A 52 -19.83 -13.65 -3.36
CA ILE A 52 -19.47 -13.29 -4.73
C ILE A 52 -17.97 -13.50 -4.92
N ALA A 53 -17.16 -13.01 -3.99
CA ALA A 53 -15.71 -13.16 -4.03
C ALA A 53 -15.28 -14.65 -4.03
N LYS A 54 -15.93 -15.51 -3.25
CA LYS A 54 -15.66 -16.95 -3.24
C LYS A 54 -15.97 -17.60 -4.58
N ARG A 55 -17.14 -17.34 -5.16
CA ARG A 55 -17.50 -17.87 -6.50
C ARG A 55 -16.51 -17.45 -7.58
N VAL A 56 -16.05 -16.20 -7.55
CA VAL A 56 -15.02 -15.72 -8.48
C VAL A 56 -13.68 -16.41 -8.21
N SER A 57 -13.30 -16.59 -6.95
CA SER A 57 -12.09 -17.29 -6.53
C SER A 57 -12.07 -18.72 -7.06
N GLU A 58 -13.13 -19.48 -6.87
CA GLU A 58 -13.27 -20.86 -7.35
C GLU A 58 -13.15 -20.90 -8.87
N LYS A 59 -13.94 -20.10 -9.58
CA LYS A 59 -13.91 -20.02 -11.05
C LYS A 59 -12.53 -19.69 -11.61
N VAL A 60 -11.82 -18.72 -11.00
CA VAL A 60 -10.49 -18.30 -11.44
C VAL A 60 -9.45 -19.37 -11.13
N SER A 61 -9.49 -19.96 -9.94
CA SER A 61 -8.58 -21.05 -9.55
C SER A 61 -8.72 -22.27 -10.47
N GLU A 62 -9.94 -22.66 -10.79
CA GLU A 62 -10.20 -23.80 -11.67
C GLU A 62 -9.77 -23.54 -13.12
N THR A 63 -10.08 -22.35 -13.64
CA THR A 63 -9.86 -22.01 -15.06
C THR A 63 -8.41 -21.62 -15.35
N LEU A 64 -7.81 -20.77 -14.50
CA LEU A 64 -6.48 -20.21 -14.74
C LEU A 64 -5.39 -20.90 -13.91
N LYS A 65 -5.76 -21.73 -12.93
CA LYS A 65 -4.84 -22.45 -12.04
C LYS A 65 -3.83 -21.54 -11.34
N ILE A 66 -4.26 -20.35 -10.97
CA ILE A 66 -3.48 -19.39 -10.19
C ILE A 66 -3.95 -19.38 -8.73
N ASP A 67 -3.05 -18.97 -7.81
CA ASP A 67 -3.39 -18.80 -6.40
C ASP A 67 -4.36 -17.62 -6.22
N VAL A 68 -5.48 -17.86 -5.52
CA VAL A 68 -6.47 -16.82 -5.23
C VAL A 68 -6.68 -16.72 -3.73
N ALA A 69 -6.52 -15.51 -3.19
CA ALA A 69 -6.82 -15.20 -1.80
C ALA A 69 -7.99 -14.22 -1.71
N VAL A 70 -8.87 -14.42 -0.74
CA VAL A 70 -10.02 -13.53 -0.48
C VAL A 70 -9.83 -12.82 0.87
N TYR A 71 -9.92 -11.49 0.86
CA TYR A 71 -9.90 -10.62 2.03
C TYR A 71 -11.28 -9.95 2.14
N ASP A 72 -12.07 -10.39 3.08
CA ASP A 72 -13.48 -10.00 3.29
C ASP A 72 -13.74 -9.29 4.64
N THR A 73 -12.68 -8.85 5.30
CA THR A 73 -12.77 -8.23 6.63
C THR A 73 -13.12 -6.75 6.64
N ILE A 74 -13.50 -6.20 5.49
CA ILE A 74 -13.88 -4.80 5.40
C ILE A 74 -15.35 -4.66 5.77
N ALA A 75 -15.62 -4.18 6.98
CA ALA A 75 -16.97 -3.83 7.39
C ALA A 75 -17.37 -2.44 6.84
N PRO A 76 -18.66 -2.19 6.54
CA PRO A 76 -19.12 -0.93 5.97
C PRO A 76 -18.77 0.33 6.78
N GLN A 77 -18.61 0.16 8.10
CA GLN A 77 -18.22 1.22 9.03
C GLN A 77 -16.71 1.48 9.07
N HIS A 78 -15.89 0.70 8.39
CA HIS A 78 -14.46 0.93 8.37
C HIS A 78 -14.13 2.27 7.73
N SER A 79 -13.28 3.02 8.40
CA SER A 79 -12.80 4.29 7.88
C SER A 79 -11.93 4.06 6.64
N TYR A 80 -11.86 5.05 5.77
CA TYR A 80 -10.94 5.07 4.63
C TYR A 80 -9.51 4.68 5.02
N LYS A 81 -9.02 5.18 6.17
CA LYS A 81 -7.72 4.83 6.77
C LYS A 81 -7.55 3.32 6.95
N THR A 82 -8.56 2.65 7.54
CA THR A 82 -8.52 1.20 7.76
C THR A 82 -8.47 0.43 6.45
N ILE A 83 -9.24 0.86 5.45
CA ILE A 83 -9.24 0.23 4.12
C ILE A 83 -7.85 0.35 3.48
N MET A 84 -7.23 1.52 3.51
CA MET A 84 -5.87 1.73 2.99
C MET A 84 -4.83 0.84 3.72
N GLN A 85 -4.94 0.67 5.03
CA GLN A 85 -4.06 -0.21 5.82
C GLN A 85 -4.19 -1.67 5.38
N ILE A 86 -5.40 -2.13 5.05
CA ILE A 86 -5.63 -3.49 4.54
C ILE A 86 -4.88 -3.68 3.21
N PHE A 87 -5.00 -2.75 2.26
CA PHE A 87 -4.26 -2.83 0.99
C PHE A 87 -2.75 -2.85 1.21
N SER A 88 -2.23 -1.98 2.08
CA SER A 88 -0.80 -1.96 2.41
C SER A 88 -0.33 -3.28 3.00
N SER A 89 -1.10 -3.88 3.92
CA SER A 89 -0.74 -5.16 4.53
C SER A 89 -0.76 -6.32 3.52
N ILE A 90 -1.68 -6.30 2.54
CA ILE A 90 -1.70 -7.29 1.47
C ILE A 90 -0.44 -7.21 0.61
N ILE A 91 -0.03 -6.00 0.25
CA ILE A 91 1.17 -5.75 -0.54
C ILE A 91 2.40 -6.23 0.24
N GLU A 92 2.54 -5.84 1.50
CA GLU A 92 3.66 -6.20 2.36
C GLU A 92 3.81 -7.73 2.50
N LYS A 93 2.71 -8.45 2.76
CA LYS A 93 2.72 -9.92 2.86
C LYS A 93 3.15 -10.65 1.59
N ASN A 94 2.95 -10.06 0.44
CA ASN A 94 3.25 -10.69 -0.86
C ASN A 94 4.57 -10.21 -1.49
N ARG A 95 5.16 -9.12 -1.00
CA ARG A 95 6.33 -8.45 -1.56
C ARG A 95 7.56 -9.34 -1.74
N ASN A 96 7.84 -10.23 -0.80
CA ASN A 96 9.02 -11.12 -0.86
C ASN A 96 8.90 -12.24 -1.91
N LYS A 97 7.70 -12.46 -2.49
CA LYS A 97 7.42 -13.56 -3.42
C LYS A 97 7.09 -13.08 -4.82
N TYR A 98 6.73 -11.82 -4.98
CA TYR A 98 6.24 -11.25 -6.23
C TYR A 98 6.93 -9.92 -6.52
N ASP A 99 7.23 -9.70 -7.79
CA ASP A 99 8.02 -8.56 -8.27
C ASP A 99 7.17 -7.33 -8.55
N ASP A 100 5.94 -7.54 -9.02
CA ASP A 100 5.04 -6.47 -9.44
C ASP A 100 3.65 -6.60 -8.78
N PHE A 101 3.07 -5.44 -8.51
CA PHE A 101 1.70 -5.33 -8.00
C PHE A 101 0.86 -4.49 -8.95
N LEU A 102 -0.37 -4.95 -9.20
CA LEU A 102 -1.30 -4.31 -10.08
C LEU A 102 -2.67 -4.24 -9.42
N LEU A 103 -3.22 -3.04 -9.29
CA LEU A 103 -4.51 -2.85 -8.63
C LEU A 103 -5.62 -2.70 -9.67
N ASN A 104 -6.60 -3.62 -9.59
CA ASN A 104 -7.80 -3.60 -10.41
C ASN A 104 -8.96 -3.01 -9.60
N VAL A 105 -9.39 -1.81 -9.96
CA VAL A 105 -10.46 -1.07 -9.28
C VAL A 105 -11.76 -1.06 -10.09
N SER A 106 -11.97 -2.11 -10.88
CA SER A 106 -13.10 -2.19 -11.83
C SER A 106 -14.43 -2.56 -11.17
N SER A 107 -14.39 -3.19 -9.99
CA SER A 107 -15.56 -3.71 -9.29
C SER A 107 -15.49 -3.36 -7.82
N GLY A 108 -16.64 -3.39 -7.14
CA GLY A 108 -16.73 -3.13 -5.72
C GLY A 108 -17.35 -1.79 -5.37
N ASP A 109 -17.48 -1.55 -4.08
CA ASP A 109 -17.97 -0.29 -3.55
C ASP A 109 -17.01 0.86 -3.87
N LYS A 110 -17.57 2.05 -4.08
CA LYS A 110 -16.79 3.25 -4.43
C LYS A 110 -15.68 3.55 -3.42
N MET A 111 -15.94 3.37 -2.12
CA MET A 111 -14.96 3.66 -1.08
C MET A 111 -13.76 2.71 -1.16
N ILE A 112 -13.98 1.41 -1.38
CA ILE A 112 -12.89 0.44 -1.55
C ILE A 112 -12.09 0.76 -2.82
N CYS A 113 -12.77 1.05 -3.94
CA CYS A 113 -12.12 1.39 -5.20
C CYS A 113 -11.26 2.65 -5.08
N ILE A 114 -11.76 3.70 -4.43
CA ILE A 114 -11.01 4.94 -4.19
C ILE A 114 -9.81 4.66 -3.28
N ALA A 115 -10.01 3.92 -2.18
CA ALA A 115 -8.93 3.58 -1.26
C ALA A 115 -7.82 2.76 -1.96
N ALA A 116 -8.19 1.80 -2.81
CA ALA A 116 -7.25 1.02 -3.61
C ALA A 116 -6.46 1.91 -4.58
N ALA A 117 -7.15 2.77 -5.34
CA ALA A 117 -6.52 3.68 -6.29
C ALA A 117 -5.53 4.63 -5.59
N VAL A 118 -5.94 5.26 -4.49
CA VAL A 118 -5.05 6.15 -3.72
C VAL A 118 -3.87 5.39 -3.13
N THR A 119 -4.09 4.19 -2.61
CA THR A 119 -3.00 3.34 -2.11
C THR A 119 -1.99 3.03 -3.22
N SER A 120 -2.46 2.74 -4.45
CA SER A 120 -1.58 2.49 -5.59
C SER A 120 -0.71 3.70 -5.93
N PHE A 121 -1.29 4.90 -5.89
CA PHE A 121 -0.55 6.15 -6.17
C PHE A 121 0.50 6.45 -5.09
N ILE A 122 0.17 6.21 -3.82
CA ILE A 122 1.10 6.42 -2.70
C ILE A 122 2.28 5.45 -2.78
N LEU A 123 2.00 4.17 -3.06
CA LEU A 123 3.00 3.11 -3.10
C LEU A 123 3.67 2.96 -4.48
N GLY A 124 3.32 3.80 -5.45
CA GLY A 124 3.92 3.81 -6.79
C GLY A 124 3.56 2.59 -7.66
N PHE A 125 2.47 1.87 -7.33
CA PHE A 125 1.98 0.76 -8.13
C PHE A 125 1.02 1.21 -9.22
N LYS A 126 0.90 0.39 -10.26
CA LYS A 126 -0.04 0.63 -11.35
C LYS A 126 -1.45 0.22 -10.91
N ALA A 127 -2.44 1.03 -11.25
CA ALA A 127 -3.86 0.69 -11.11
C ALA A 127 -4.58 0.84 -12.45
N PHE A 128 -5.65 0.09 -12.63
CA PHE A 128 -6.47 0.14 -13.83
C PHE A 128 -7.94 -0.10 -13.51
N TYR A 129 -8.78 0.32 -14.45
CA TYR A 129 -10.22 0.16 -14.42
C TYR A 129 -10.69 -0.44 -15.74
N CYS A 130 -11.55 -1.46 -15.69
CA CYS A 130 -12.17 -2.06 -16.87
C CYS A 130 -13.69 -1.81 -16.87
N LYS A 131 -14.22 -1.45 -18.03
CA LYS A 131 -15.67 -1.31 -18.30
C LYS A 131 -15.99 -2.02 -19.61
N GLY A 132 -16.87 -3.03 -19.56
CA GLY A 132 -17.01 -3.98 -20.66
C GLY A 132 -15.65 -4.61 -20.95
N ASP A 133 -15.32 -4.80 -22.22
CA ASP A 133 -14.05 -5.38 -22.65
C ASP A 133 -12.87 -4.37 -22.72
N VAL A 134 -13.05 -3.12 -22.29
CA VAL A 134 -12.02 -2.08 -22.33
C VAL A 134 -11.43 -1.89 -20.94
N CYS A 135 -10.11 -1.99 -20.84
CA CYS A 135 -9.35 -1.67 -19.64
C CYS A 135 -8.51 -0.40 -19.85
N VAL A 136 -8.55 0.51 -18.90
CA VAL A 136 -7.82 1.78 -18.91
C VAL A 136 -6.89 1.84 -17.72
N MET A 137 -5.59 2.05 -17.98
CA MET A 137 -4.63 2.31 -16.91
C MET A 137 -4.89 3.68 -16.30
N LEU A 138 -4.94 3.73 -14.97
CA LEU A 138 -4.96 5.00 -14.26
C LEU A 138 -3.58 5.66 -14.38
N PRO A 139 -3.52 7.00 -14.51
CA PRO A 139 -2.25 7.71 -14.59
C PRO A 139 -1.38 7.39 -13.37
N PRO A 140 -0.11 7.00 -13.54
CA PRO A 140 0.78 6.79 -12.42
C PRO A 140 1.10 8.15 -11.77
N ILE A 141 0.41 8.47 -10.70
CA ILE A 141 0.71 9.66 -9.89
C ILE A 141 1.69 9.19 -8.81
N LYS A 142 2.97 9.36 -9.05
CA LYS A 142 3.96 9.26 -7.98
C LYS A 142 3.79 10.48 -7.09
N LEU A 143 3.17 10.30 -5.94
CA LEU A 143 3.25 11.28 -4.87
C LEU A 143 4.68 11.21 -4.32
N CYS A 144 5.58 12.02 -4.88
CA CYS A 144 7.00 12.06 -4.50
C CYS A 144 7.19 12.65 -3.10
N TYR A 145 6.65 11.98 -2.08
CA TYR A 145 7.05 12.27 -0.69
C TYR A 145 8.54 11.95 -0.46
N THR A 146 9.12 11.06 -1.28
CA THR A 146 10.51 10.61 -1.16
C THR A 146 11.52 11.72 -1.34
N GLU A 147 11.25 12.74 -2.16
CA GLU A 147 12.14 13.88 -2.38
C GLU A 147 11.97 14.98 -1.31
N THR A 148 10.81 15.00 -0.63
CA THR A 148 10.46 16.06 0.34
C THR A 148 10.72 15.64 1.79
N ILE A 149 10.98 14.35 2.06
CA ILE A 149 11.12 13.83 3.42
C ILE A 149 12.58 13.55 3.74
N SER A 150 13.11 14.33 4.70
CA SER A 150 14.47 14.14 5.23
C SER A 150 14.59 12.84 6.04
N ASP A 151 15.82 12.33 6.17
CA ASP A 151 16.12 11.14 6.99
C ASP A 151 15.67 11.31 8.43
N VAL A 152 15.72 12.54 8.98
CA VAL A 152 15.22 12.85 10.32
C VAL A 152 13.71 12.60 10.41
N LYS A 153 12.92 13.08 9.45
CA LYS A 153 11.48 12.84 9.40
C LYS A 153 11.15 11.35 9.29
N LEU A 154 11.92 10.61 8.49
CA LEU A 154 11.79 9.16 8.40
C LEU A 154 12.14 8.46 9.70
N GLY A 155 13.21 8.89 10.37
CA GLY A 155 13.60 8.40 11.70
C GLY A 155 12.49 8.59 12.73
N ILE A 156 11.82 9.74 12.71
CA ILE A 156 10.67 10.02 13.57
C ILE A 156 9.50 9.10 13.26
N LEU A 157 9.14 8.91 11.99
CA LEU A 157 8.05 8.01 11.60
C LEU A 157 8.34 6.57 12.00
N ARG A 158 9.58 6.07 11.80
CA ARG A 158 10.00 4.72 12.23
C ARG A 158 9.91 4.56 13.75
N ALA A 159 10.32 5.55 14.53
CA ALA A 159 10.22 5.52 15.98
C ALA A 159 8.76 5.46 16.45
N LEU A 160 7.87 6.24 15.83
CA LEU A 160 6.44 6.19 16.09
C LEU A 160 5.84 4.82 15.76
N ASP A 161 6.18 4.25 14.61
CA ASP A 161 5.66 2.94 14.18
C ASP A 161 6.12 1.82 15.10
N ASN A 162 7.41 1.80 15.48
CA ASN A 162 7.98 0.84 16.42
C ASN A 162 7.39 0.96 17.84
N ALA A 163 6.93 2.16 18.23
CA ALA A 163 6.26 2.42 19.51
C ALA A 163 4.75 2.07 19.51
N GLY A 164 4.27 1.36 18.47
CA GLY A 164 2.86 1.00 18.36
C GLY A 164 1.99 2.05 17.66
N GLY A 165 2.61 3.06 17.06
CA GLY A 165 1.95 4.09 16.26
C GLY A 165 1.79 5.44 16.95
N GLU A 166 2.12 5.56 18.23
CA GLU A 166 1.94 6.79 18.99
C GLU A 166 2.93 6.93 20.15
N VAL A 167 3.22 8.17 20.53
CA VAL A 167 4.05 8.54 21.69
C VAL A 167 3.42 9.73 22.39
N ASP A 168 3.28 9.65 23.71
CA ASP A 168 2.49 10.59 24.51
C ASP A 168 3.12 11.98 24.71
N SER A 169 4.40 12.14 24.33
CA SER A 169 5.10 13.43 24.46
C SER A 169 6.31 13.55 23.55
N LEU A 170 6.73 14.78 23.26
CA LEU A 170 8.00 15.03 22.56
C LEU A 170 9.23 14.58 23.38
N GLU A 171 9.12 14.50 24.72
CA GLU A 171 10.14 13.91 25.59
C GLU A 171 10.33 12.42 25.26
N GLY A 172 9.24 11.65 25.30
CA GLY A 172 9.29 10.22 24.98
C GLY A 172 9.79 9.97 23.55
N LEU A 173 9.39 10.83 22.61
CA LEU A 173 9.89 10.75 21.23
C LEU A 173 11.39 11.09 21.14
N SER A 174 11.89 12.01 21.98
CA SER A 174 13.31 12.35 22.10
C SER A 174 14.14 11.16 22.61
N GLU A 175 13.62 10.43 23.58
CA GLU A 175 14.27 9.23 24.14
C GLU A 175 14.37 8.12 23.08
N LEU A 176 13.32 7.92 22.29
CA LEU A 176 13.28 6.89 21.25
C LEU A 176 14.18 7.22 20.04
N THR A 177 14.21 8.47 19.63
CA THR A 177 14.93 8.92 18.42
C THR A 177 16.34 9.41 18.69
N ARG A 178 16.66 9.78 19.94
CA ARG A 178 17.85 10.52 20.35
C ARG A 178 17.98 11.92 19.71
N TYR A 179 16.89 12.45 19.17
CA TYR A 179 16.84 13.81 18.63
C TYR A 179 16.43 14.80 19.73
N GLY A 180 17.03 15.98 19.74
CA GLY A 180 16.65 17.06 20.68
C GLY A 180 15.22 17.56 20.43
N LYS A 181 14.51 17.96 21.49
CA LYS A 181 13.13 18.46 21.42
C LYS A 181 12.91 19.60 20.41
N PRO A 182 13.82 20.60 20.27
CA PRO A 182 13.65 21.66 19.27
C PRO A 182 13.62 21.08 17.84
N LEU A 183 14.52 20.13 17.54
CA LEU A 183 14.59 19.47 16.25
C LEU A 183 13.32 18.65 15.97
N LEU A 184 12.83 17.91 16.99
CA LEU A 184 11.58 17.16 16.90
C LEU A 184 10.38 18.07 16.66
N SER A 185 10.28 19.18 17.42
CA SER A 185 9.19 20.14 17.23
C SER A 185 9.20 20.73 15.81
N TYR A 186 10.37 21.09 15.31
CA TYR A 186 10.56 21.59 13.94
C TYR A 186 10.11 20.57 12.88
N HIS A 187 10.54 19.32 13.00
CA HIS A 187 10.18 18.29 12.00
C HIS A 187 8.76 17.77 12.14
N VAL A 188 8.17 17.79 13.31
CA VAL A 188 6.77 17.40 13.54
C VAL A 188 5.81 18.49 13.09
N HIS A 189 6.02 19.74 13.52
CA HIS A 189 5.07 20.84 13.28
C HIS A 189 5.41 21.70 12.06
N GLY A 190 6.68 21.73 11.64
CA GLY A 190 7.14 22.61 10.56
C GLY A 190 7.54 24.00 11.03
N SER A 191 7.80 24.89 10.08
CA SER A 191 8.07 26.31 10.22
C SER A 191 7.50 27.06 9.01
N GLU A 192 7.66 28.40 8.96
CA GLU A 192 7.23 29.20 7.81
C GLU A 192 7.84 28.72 6.49
N ASP A 193 9.09 28.23 6.53
CA ASP A 193 9.84 27.81 5.34
C ASP A 193 9.86 26.29 5.09
N ALA A 194 9.39 25.47 6.03
CA ALA A 194 9.51 24.01 5.92
C ALA A 194 8.30 23.27 6.49
N ARG A 195 7.68 22.43 5.68
CA ARG A 195 6.56 21.60 6.11
C ARG A 195 6.97 20.53 7.11
N GLY A 196 6.25 20.45 8.23
CA GLY A 196 6.38 19.40 9.23
C GLY A 196 5.67 18.11 8.83
N LEU A 197 5.83 17.07 9.63
CA LEU A 197 5.11 15.79 9.41
C LEU A 197 3.59 15.96 9.51
N VAL A 198 3.12 16.89 10.33
CA VAL A 198 1.68 17.22 10.47
C VAL A 198 1.17 17.89 9.21
N ASP A 199 1.90 18.89 8.68
CA ASP A 199 1.54 19.59 7.44
C ASP A 199 1.54 18.66 6.22
N LEU A 200 2.38 17.64 6.26
CA LEU A 200 2.46 16.60 5.22
C LEU A 200 1.39 15.50 5.40
N GLY A 201 0.59 15.56 6.46
CA GLY A 201 -0.41 14.54 6.77
C GLY A 201 0.18 13.18 7.18
N LEU A 202 1.47 13.12 7.52
CA LEU A 202 2.19 11.88 7.87
C LEU A 202 2.14 11.58 9.37
N ALA A 203 1.89 12.60 10.20
CA ALA A 203 1.64 12.49 11.62
C ALA A 203 0.47 13.37 12.03
N GLU A 204 -0.14 13.06 13.15
CA GLU A 204 -1.14 13.88 13.85
C GLU A 204 -0.65 14.19 15.24
N THR A 205 -1.08 15.34 15.78
CA THR A 205 -0.76 15.72 17.14
C THR A 205 -2.02 16.05 17.92
N THR A 206 -2.05 15.66 19.19
CA THR A 206 -3.13 15.99 20.12
C THR A 206 -2.53 16.57 21.40
N ARG A 207 -3.04 17.72 21.83
CA ARG A 207 -2.62 18.30 23.11
C ARG A 207 -3.30 17.57 24.26
N HIS A 208 -2.49 17.02 25.15
CA HIS A 208 -2.97 16.45 26.41
C HIS A 208 -2.93 17.49 27.55
N SER A 209 -3.69 17.19 28.61
CA SER A 209 -3.63 17.92 29.86
C SER A 209 -2.18 18.04 30.37
N ARG A 210 -1.77 19.22 30.85
CA ARG A 210 -0.41 19.59 31.29
C ARG A 210 0.60 19.93 30.19
N GLY A 211 0.14 20.36 28.99
CA GLY A 211 1.04 20.88 27.94
C GLY A 211 1.85 19.81 27.18
N LYS A 212 1.58 18.53 27.40
CA LYS A 212 2.20 17.46 26.64
C LYS A 212 1.52 17.30 25.29
N THR A 213 2.31 17.14 24.25
CA THR A 213 1.83 16.90 22.87
C THR A 213 2.04 15.44 22.52
N LYS A 214 0.96 14.70 22.40
CA LYS A 214 0.96 13.34 21.86
C LYS A 214 1.16 13.40 20.34
N VAL A 215 2.02 12.54 19.81
CA VAL A 215 2.31 12.43 18.37
C VAL A 215 1.91 11.03 17.90
N MET A 216 1.16 10.96 16.80
CA MET A 216 0.65 9.72 16.24
C MET A 216 1.03 9.64 14.77
N ILE A 217 1.48 8.49 14.31
CA ILE A 217 1.70 8.25 12.88
C ILE A 217 0.35 8.03 12.18
N THR A 218 0.17 8.63 11.00
CA THR A 218 -1.02 8.40 10.17
C THR A 218 -0.90 7.13 9.33
N ALA A 219 -2.00 6.70 8.70
CA ALA A 219 -1.97 5.63 7.71
C ALA A 219 -1.03 5.97 6.56
N LEU A 220 -1.01 7.22 6.10
CA LEU A 220 -0.12 7.72 5.06
C LEU A 220 1.35 7.63 5.49
N GLY A 221 1.65 8.01 6.75
CA GLY A 221 3.00 7.88 7.33
C GLY A 221 3.49 6.43 7.37
N LYS A 222 2.62 5.48 7.76
CA LYS A 222 2.94 4.05 7.73
C LYS A 222 3.19 3.52 6.32
N MET A 223 2.38 3.91 5.34
CA MET A 223 2.56 3.54 3.94
C MET A 223 3.90 4.01 3.37
N LEU A 224 4.29 5.23 3.72
CA LEU A 224 5.57 5.77 3.29
C LEU A 224 6.78 4.97 3.82
N LEU A 225 6.70 4.45 5.05
CA LEU A 225 7.74 3.60 5.61
C LEU A 225 7.88 2.28 4.84
N VAL A 226 6.77 1.70 4.39
CA VAL A 226 6.75 0.50 3.55
C VAL A 226 7.49 0.73 2.23
N GLU A 227 7.24 1.86 1.55
CA GLU A 227 7.89 2.21 0.28
C GLU A 227 9.42 2.37 0.41
N LYS A 228 9.88 3.05 1.46
CA LYS A 228 11.33 3.34 1.61
C LYS A 228 12.18 2.13 2.01
N THR A 229 11.61 1.14 2.65
CA THR A 229 12.32 -0.12 2.92
C THR A 229 12.69 -0.81 1.59
N ASP A 230 11.91 -0.65 0.54
CA ASP A 230 12.15 -1.25 -0.78
C ASP A 230 13.24 -0.59 -1.60
N VAL A 231 13.30 0.73 -1.57
CA VAL A 231 14.32 1.45 -2.33
C VAL A 231 15.72 1.09 -1.79
N GLN A 232 15.86 0.91 -0.49
CA GLN A 232 17.12 0.50 0.13
C GLN A 232 17.51 -0.94 -0.20
N LEU A 233 16.55 -1.88 -0.28
CA LEU A 233 16.84 -3.28 -0.63
C LEU A 233 17.21 -3.44 -2.12
N ARG A 234 16.62 -2.64 -3.01
CA ARG A 234 16.94 -2.65 -4.45
C ARG A 234 18.30 -2.02 -4.76
N SER A 235 18.75 -1.04 -3.98
CA SER A 235 20.06 -0.40 -4.14
C SER A 235 21.24 -1.25 -3.62
N HIS A 236 21.01 -2.22 -2.73
CA HIS A 236 22.02 -3.12 -2.18
C HIS A 236 22.05 -4.51 -2.87
N GLY A 237 21.11 -4.79 -3.75
CA GLY A 237 21.03 -6.06 -4.50
C GLY A 237 21.60 -5.99 -5.94
N ALA A 238 22.18 -4.87 -6.32
CA ALA A 238 22.75 -4.62 -7.67
C ALA A 238 24.28 -4.52 -7.67
N THR A 239 24.96 -5.27 -6.79
CA THR A 239 26.40 -5.49 -6.84
C THR A 239 26.70 -6.97 -6.98
#